data_e3a9b4f8bfc63a70374e6a96c9765ea8
#
_entry.id   e3a9b4f8bfc63a70374e6a96c9765ea8
#
_cell.length_a   1.000
_cell.length_b   1.000
_cell.length_c   1.000
_cell.angle_alpha   90.00
_cell.angle_beta   90.00
_cell.angle_gamma   90.00
#
_symmetry.space_group_name_H-M   'P 1'
#
loop_
_entity.id
_entity.type
_entity.pdbx_description
1 polymer ?
#
loop_
_entity_poly.entity_id
_entity_poly.type
_entity_poly.pdbx_seq_one_letter_code
_entity_poly.pdbx_strand_id
1 'polypeptide(L)'
;MNEIITGLTTKEKLNILADAAKYDVACTSSGVDRKGQKGALGNSVSCGICHSFAADGRCISLLKVLMTNHCVYDCKYCLNRRSNDVPRATFEPEELCDLVIEFYKRNYIEGLFLSSGVLRDPTYTMQRMCETLYLLRTKYRFNGYIHVKTIPGASDELISMVGYLADRISAVSYTH
;
A
#
# COMPACT_ATOMS: atom_id res chain seq x y z
N MET A 1 -14.79 -10.50 17.58
CA MET A 1 -14.06 -9.24 17.90
C MET A 1 -12.62 -9.48 17.49
N ASN A 2 -12.17 -8.88 16.38
CA ASN A 2 -10.77 -9.02 15.97
C ASN A 2 -9.94 -8.11 16.87
N GLU A 3 -9.13 -8.71 17.74
CA GLU A 3 -8.19 -7.97 18.57
C GLU A 3 -7.25 -7.18 17.67
N ILE A 4 -7.21 -5.87 17.88
CA ILE A 4 -6.12 -5.04 17.37
C ILE A 4 -4.89 -5.49 18.14
N ILE A 5 -3.96 -6.18 17.48
CA ILE A 5 -2.68 -6.53 18.07
C ILE A 5 -1.92 -5.22 18.28
N THR A 6 -2.00 -4.69 19.50
CA THR A 6 -1.25 -3.51 19.93
C THR A 6 0.21 -3.94 20.14
N GLY A 7 1.16 -3.26 19.51
CA GLY A 7 2.59 -3.49 19.71
C GLY A 7 3.33 -4.14 18.53
N LEU A 8 2.71 -4.25 17.35
CA LEU A 8 3.42 -4.69 16.15
C LEU A 8 4.52 -3.70 15.76
N THR A 9 5.71 -4.21 15.49
CA THR A 9 6.78 -3.42 14.87
C THR A 9 6.44 -3.04 13.43
N THR A 10 7.04 -1.97 12.91
CA THR A 10 6.89 -1.54 11.50
C THR A 10 7.18 -2.68 10.51
N LYS A 11 8.15 -3.55 10.83
CA LYS A 11 8.49 -4.72 10.00
C LYS A 11 7.37 -5.76 9.98
N GLU A 12 6.75 -6.05 11.12
CA GLU A 12 5.62 -6.99 11.20
C GLU A 12 4.40 -6.43 10.48
N LYS A 13 4.10 -5.16 10.66
CA LYS A 13 3.05 -4.47 9.90
C LYS A 13 3.31 -4.53 8.39
N LEU A 14 4.55 -4.29 7.96
CA LEU A 14 4.92 -4.37 6.54
C LEU A 14 4.65 -5.76 5.98
N ASN A 15 5.05 -6.82 6.69
CA ASN A 15 4.81 -8.18 6.23
C ASN A 15 3.30 -8.46 6.05
N ILE A 16 2.48 -8.08 7.02
CA ILE A 16 1.02 -8.27 6.96
C ILE A 16 0.41 -7.45 5.82
N LEU A 17 0.75 -6.17 5.72
CA LEU A 17 0.08 -5.23 4.81
C LEU A 17 0.59 -5.32 3.36
N ALA A 18 1.85 -5.71 3.16
CA ALA A 18 2.37 -6.02 1.83
C ALA A 18 1.84 -7.36 1.32
N ASP A 19 1.71 -8.36 2.18
CA ASP A 19 1.11 -9.64 1.81
C ASP A 19 -0.38 -9.48 1.46
N ALA A 20 -1.12 -8.75 2.26
CA ALA A 20 -2.51 -8.40 2.00
C ALA A 20 -2.69 -7.62 0.67
N ALA A 21 -1.71 -6.82 0.27
CA ALA A 21 -1.74 -6.04 -0.97
C ALA A 21 -1.53 -6.89 -2.24
N LYS A 22 -1.01 -8.11 -2.15
CA LYS A 22 -0.80 -9.01 -3.31
C LYS A 22 -2.10 -9.32 -4.05
N TYR A 23 -3.20 -9.38 -3.33
CA TYR A 23 -4.52 -9.72 -3.86
C TYR A 23 -5.25 -8.53 -4.49
N ASP A 24 -4.64 -7.37 -4.48
CA ASP A 24 -5.16 -6.20 -5.16
C ASP A 24 -4.78 -6.26 -6.66
N VAL A 25 -5.77 -6.49 -7.51
CA VAL A 25 -5.65 -6.91 -8.93
C VAL A 25 -5.00 -5.87 -9.85
N ALA A 26 -4.61 -4.71 -9.36
CA ALA A 26 -4.08 -3.61 -10.19
C ALA A 26 -2.59 -3.78 -10.58
N CYS A 27 -1.94 -4.89 -10.25
CA CYS A 27 -0.51 -5.09 -10.54
C CYS A 27 -0.20 -6.49 -11.02
N THR A 28 0.49 -6.59 -12.14
CA THR A 28 1.15 -7.82 -12.60
C THR A 28 2.45 -8.04 -11.82
N SER A 29 2.35 -8.37 -10.54
CA SER A 29 3.53 -8.82 -9.79
C SER A 29 3.65 -10.33 -9.94
N SER A 30 4.75 -10.80 -10.51
CA SER A 30 5.11 -12.21 -10.44
C SER A 30 5.40 -12.56 -8.98
N GLY A 31 4.58 -13.39 -8.36
CA GLY A 31 4.77 -13.88 -7.00
C GLY A 31 5.90 -14.90 -6.89
N VAL A 32 7.11 -14.55 -7.33
CA VAL A 32 8.28 -15.44 -7.22
C VAL A 32 8.88 -15.28 -5.83
N ASP A 33 8.74 -16.31 -5.01
CA ASP A 33 9.46 -16.46 -3.76
C ASP A 33 10.55 -17.52 -3.93
N ARG A 34 11.82 -17.09 -3.86
CA ARG A 34 12.99 -17.97 -3.97
C ARG A 34 13.92 -17.72 -2.79
N LYS A 35 13.94 -18.64 -1.83
CA LYS A 35 14.87 -18.58 -0.71
C LYS A 35 16.31 -18.74 -1.19
N GLY A 36 17.23 -17.91 -0.68
CA GLY A 36 18.65 -18.03 -0.94
C GLY A 36 19.16 -19.40 -0.52
N GLN A 37 19.94 -20.06 -1.40
CA GLN A 37 20.63 -21.31 -1.10
C GLN A 37 22.08 -21.02 -0.73
N LYS A 38 22.65 -21.82 0.19
CA LYS A 38 24.04 -21.68 0.60
C LYS A 38 24.96 -21.89 -0.61
N GLY A 39 25.72 -20.85 -0.99
CA GLY A 39 26.60 -20.89 -2.16
C GLY A 39 26.01 -20.30 -3.44
N ALA A 40 24.76 -19.84 -3.45
CA ALA A 40 24.15 -19.11 -4.55
C ALA A 40 24.09 -17.60 -4.26
N LEU A 41 24.24 -16.77 -5.30
CA LEU A 41 24.10 -15.32 -5.20
C LEU A 41 22.64 -14.92 -5.36
N GLY A 42 22.11 -14.16 -4.38
CA GLY A 42 20.78 -13.57 -4.43
C GLY A 42 19.68 -14.42 -3.80
N ASN A 43 18.68 -13.73 -3.32
CA ASN A 43 17.38 -14.27 -2.91
C ASN A 43 16.28 -13.42 -3.55
N SER A 44 15.15 -14.00 -3.85
CA SER A 44 13.96 -13.29 -4.27
C SER A 44 12.91 -13.47 -3.20
N VAL A 45 12.81 -12.48 -2.30
CA VAL A 45 11.73 -12.44 -1.31
C VAL A 45 10.61 -11.60 -1.90
N SER A 46 9.42 -12.16 -1.94
CA SER A 46 8.19 -11.50 -2.34
C SER A 46 7.81 -10.45 -1.27
N CYS A 47 8.46 -9.31 -1.30
CA CYS A 47 8.36 -8.28 -0.26
C CYS A 47 7.62 -7.04 -0.77
N GLY A 48 6.35 -7.18 -1.18
CA GLY A 48 5.50 -6.02 -1.48
C GLY A 48 5.99 -5.09 -2.59
N ILE A 49 7.03 -5.46 -3.34
CA ILE A 49 7.54 -4.67 -4.45
C ILE A 49 6.83 -5.09 -5.73
N CYS A 50 6.14 -4.16 -6.37
CA CYS A 50 5.55 -4.36 -7.68
C CYS A 50 6.27 -3.49 -8.71
N HIS A 51 6.09 -3.83 -9.98
CA HIS A 51 6.66 -3.09 -11.09
C HIS A 51 5.55 -2.40 -11.89
N SER A 52 5.78 -1.16 -12.26
CA SER A 52 4.94 -0.39 -13.17
C SER A 52 5.79 0.11 -14.31
N PHE A 53 5.19 0.33 -15.48
CA PHE A 53 5.89 0.92 -16.61
C PHE A 53 5.58 2.41 -16.69
N ALA A 54 6.61 3.23 -16.76
CA ALA A 54 6.50 4.64 -17.06
C ALA A 54 6.15 4.85 -18.56
N ALA A 55 5.69 6.05 -18.91
CA ALA A 55 5.33 6.38 -20.29
C ALA A 55 6.50 6.25 -21.27
N ASP A 56 7.74 6.32 -20.79
CA ASP A 56 8.98 6.14 -21.55
C ASP A 56 9.42 4.66 -21.65
N GLY A 57 8.60 3.71 -21.16
CA GLY A 57 8.88 2.27 -21.20
C GLY A 57 9.80 1.76 -20.09
N ARG A 58 10.28 2.62 -19.18
CA ARG A 58 11.09 2.17 -18.03
C ARG A 58 10.22 1.40 -17.03
N CYS A 59 10.81 0.34 -16.47
CA CYS A 59 10.23 -0.39 -15.36
C CYS A 59 10.52 0.35 -14.05
N ILE A 60 9.50 0.72 -13.30
CA ILE A 60 9.59 1.40 -12.00
C ILE A 60 9.24 0.42 -10.91
N SER A 61 10.11 0.28 -9.92
CA SER A 61 9.86 -0.54 -8.72
C SER A 61 9.08 0.26 -7.68
N LEU A 62 7.91 -0.26 -7.27
CA LEU A 62 7.03 0.40 -6.31
C LEU A 62 6.89 -0.46 -5.05
N LEU A 63 6.93 0.17 -3.88
CA LEU A 63 6.44 -0.45 -2.66
C LEU A 63 4.92 -0.51 -2.73
N LYS A 64 4.37 -1.71 -2.88
CA LYS A 64 2.92 -1.94 -2.87
C LYS A 64 2.48 -2.36 -1.48
N VAL A 65 1.68 -1.54 -0.85
CA VAL A 65 1.27 -1.74 0.54
C VAL A 65 -0.14 -1.22 0.78
N LEU A 66 -0.85 -1.84 1.73
CA LEU A 66 -2.09 -1.29 2.27
C LEU A 66 -1.77 -0.34 3.43
N MET A 67 -2.50 0.77 3.52
CA MET A 67 -2.52 1.61 4.73
C MET A 67 -3.05 0.81 5.92
N THR A 68 -4.13 0.07 5.68
CA THR A 68 -4.72 -0.87 6.63
C THR A 68 -5.38 -2.03 5.90
N ASN A 69 -5.37 -3.21 6.50
CA ASN A 69 -6.20 -4.33 6.06
C ASN A 69 -7.42 -4.57 6.98
N HIS A 70 -7.66 -3.69 7.95
CA HIS A 70 -8.97 -3.59 8.59
C HIS A 70 -9.98 -3.05 7.57
N CYS A 71 -11.17 -3.64 7.52
CA CYS A 71 -12.22 -3.19 6.62
C CYS A 71 -13.58 -3.32 7.27
N VAL A 72 -14.41 -2.29 7.12
CA VAL A 72 -15.81 -2.32 7.59
C VAL A 72 -16.71 -3.12 6.66
N TYR A 73 -16.26 -3.37 5.42
CA TYR A 73 -17.01 -4.10 4.41
C TYR A 73 -16.74 -5.60 4.45
N ASP A 74 -17.67 -6.37 3.89
CA ASP A 74 -17.61 -7.83 3.84
C ASP A 74 -17.74 -8.36 2.39
N CYS A 75 -17.01 -7.75 1.47
CA CYS A 75 -17.01 -8.13 0.04
C CYS A 75 -16.59 -9.59 -0.13
N LYS A 76 -17.44 -10.41 -0.73
CA LYS A 76 -17.28 -11.88 -0.81
C LYS A 76 -15.95 -12.34 -1.44
N TYR A 77 -15.41 -11.58 -2.37
CA TYR A 77 -14.16 -11.89 -3.08
C TYR A 77 -12.89 -11.40 -2.35
N CYS A 78 -13.04 -10.55 -1.31
CA CYS A 78 -11.91 -9.89 -0.67
C CYS A 78 -11.36 -10.73 0.49
N LEU A 79 -10.06 -10.98 0.49
CA LEU A 79 -9.40 -11.67 1.60
C LEU A 79 -9.37 -10.83 2.89
N ASN A 80 -9.39 -9.51 2.74
CA ASN A 80 -9.39 -8.57 3.87
C ASN A 80 -10.80 -8.19 4.32
N ARG A 81 -11.84 -8.91 3.88
CA ARG A 81 -13.21 -8.67 4.34
C ARG A 81 -13.34 -8.82 5.85
N ARG A 82 -14.30 -8.12 6.43
CA ARG A 82 -14.50 -8.07 7.89
C ARG A 82 -14.63 -9.45 8.54
N SER A 83 -15.34 -10.37 7.89
CA SER A 83 -15.62 -11.72 8.42
C SER A 83 -14.43 -12.69 8.34
N ASN A 84 -13.37 -12.38 7.59
CA ASN A 84 -12.22 -13.25 7.54
C ASN A 84 -11.32 -13.07 8.78
N ASP A 85 -10.90 -14.19 9.32
CA ASP A 85 -9.94 -14.25 10.41
C ASP A 85 -8.51 -14.24 9.83
N VAL A 86 -7.98 -13.03 9.63
CA VAL A 86 -6.61 -12.80 9.15
C VAL A 86 -5.91 -11.79 10.05
N PRO A 87 -4.58 -11.87 10.19
CA PRO A 87 -3.82 -10.86 10.93
C PRO A 87 -4.10 -9.45 10.41
N ARG A 88 -4.38 -8.53 11.32
CA ARG A 88 -4.75 -7.15 10.99
C ARG A 88 -3.69 -6.19 11.46
N ALA A 89 -3.40 -5.20 10.62
CA ALA A 89 -2.47 -4.13 10.92
C ALA A 89 -2.91 -2.81 10.31
N THR A 90 -2.38 -1.70 10.83
CA THR A 90 -2.61 -0.35 10.32
C THR A 90 -1.32 0.44 10.48
N PHE A 91 -0.92 1.13 9.42
CA PHE A 91 0.14 2.13 9.49
C PHE A 91 -0.41 3.48 9.92
N GLU A 92 0.35 4.17 10.75
CA GLU A 92 0.21 5.60 10.91
C GLU A 92 0.84 6.33 9.71
N PRO A 93 0.33 7.51 9.31
CA PRO A 93 0.87 8.23 8.16
C PRO A 93 2.37 8.46 8.21
N GLU A 94 2.89 8.94 9.34
CA GLU A 94 4.32 9.20 9.51
C GLU A 94 5.15 7.91 9.47
N GLU A 95 4.67 6.84 10.12
CA GLU A 95 5.33 5.53 10.11
C GLU A 95 5.48 4.99 8.69
N LEU A 96 4.43 5.12 7.86
CA LEU A 96 4.49 4.72 6.46
C LEU A 96 5.43 5.60 5.65
N CYS A 97 5.44 6.91 5.90
CA CYS A 97 6.37 7.82 5.26
C CYS A 97 7.83 7.44 5.54
N ASP A 98 8.16 7.21 6.81
CA ASP A 98 9.52 6.82 7.23
C ASP A 98 9.95 5.53 6.51
N LEU A 99 9.07 4.54 6.43
CA LEU A 99 9.32 3.28 5.73
C LEU A 99 9.59 3.50 4.23
N VAL A 100 8.78 4.30 3.56
CA VAL A 100 8.94 4.62 2.13
C VAL A 100 10.28 5.30 1.88
N ILE A 101 10.63 6.28 2.70
CA ILE A 101 11.90 7.02 2.57
C ILE A 101 13.12 6.12 2.82
N GLU A 102 13.06 5.26 3.82
CA GLU A 102 14.13 4.28 4.09
C GLU A 102 14.35 3.32 2.91
N PHE A 103 13.28 2.83 2.30
CA PHE A 103 13.36 1.94 1.14
C PHE A 103 13.88 2.67 -0.09
N TYR A 104 13.45 3.92 -0.29
CA TYR A 104 13.93 4.75 -1.38
C TYR A 104 15.43 5.07 -1.25
N LYS A 105 15.88 5.49 -0.05
CA LYS A 105 17.31 5.76 0.22
C LYS A 105 18.20 4.55 -0.02
N ARG A 106 17.69 3.34 0.20
CA ARG A 106 18.41 2.08 -0.05
C ARG A 106 18.30 1.59 -1.49
N ASN A 107 17.68 2.34 -2.39
CA ASN A 107 17.44 1.98 -3.78
C ASN A 107 16.62 0.68 -3.95
N TYR A 108 15.76 0.34 -3.01
CA TYR A 108 14.87 -0.81 -3.12
C TYR A 108 13.63 -0.49 -3.96
N ILE A 109 13.19 0.77 -3.94
CA ILE A 109 12.02 1.26 -4.64
C ILE A 109 12.28 2.63 -5.27
N GLU A 110 11.52 2.94 -6.30
CA GLU A 110 11.47 4.25 -6.96
C GLU A 110 10.17 4.99 -6.65
N GLY A 111 9.21 4.31 -6.01
CA GLY A 111 7.93 4.92 -5.67
C GLY A 111 7.08 4.07 -4.74
N LEU A 112 5.86 4.55 -4.52
CA LEU A 112 4.85 3.97 -3.64
C LEU A 112 3.60 3.62 -4.44
N PHE A 113 3.04 2.43 -4.22
CA PHE A 113 1.66 2.10 -4.57
C PHE A 113 0.85 1.89 -3.29
N LEU A 114 0.02 2.87 -2.96
CA LEU A 114 -0.80 2.88 -1.76
C LEU A 114 -2.25 2.53 -2.06
N SER A 115 -2.75 1.50 -1.38
CA SER A 115 -4.18 1.18 -1.30
C SER A 115 -4.59 0.99 0.16
N SER A 116 -5.84 0.64 0.42
CA SER A 116 -6.31 0.45 1.79
C SER A 116 -7.58 -0.40 1.85
N GLY A 117 -7.75 -1.14 2.94
CA GLY A 117 -9.09 -1.48 3.43
C GLY A 117 -9.79 -0.22 3.95
N VAL A 118 -11.07 -0.30 4.25
CA VAL A 118 -11.85 0.84 4.75
C VAL A 118 -11.97 0.75 6.27
N LEU A 119 -11.19 1.58 6.95
CA LEU A 119 -11.22 1.72 8.41
C LEU A 119 -12.27 2.77 8.79
N ARG A 120 -13.21 2.43 9.65
CA ARG A 120 -14.34 3.28 10.08
C ARG A 120 -15.30 3.63 8.94
N ASP A 121 -14.89 4.52 8.04
CA ASP A 121 -15.67 4.97 6.87
C ASP A 121 -14.71 5.38 5.72
N PRO A 122 -15.25 5.53 4.47
CA PRO A 122 -14.45 5.88 3.31
C PRO A 122 -13.72 7.20 3.43
N THR A 123 -14.38 8.23 3.93
CA THR A 123 -13.82 9.59 4.06
C THR A 123 -12.67 9.63 5.05
N TYR A 124 -12.85 9.03 6.23
CA TYR A 124 -11.78 8.91 7.23
C TYR A 124 -10.55 8.18 6.66
N THR A 125 -10.78 7.06 5.99
CA THR A 125 -9.67 6.28 5.41
C THR A 125 -8.94 7.08 4.34
N MET A 126 -9.69 7.73 3.45
CA MET A 126 -9.11 8.56 2.38
C MET A 126 -8.35 9.76 2.95
N GLN A 127 -8.83 10.36 4.05
CA GLN A 127 -8.14 11.44 4.75
C GLN A 127 -6.76 11.00 5.27
N ARG A 128 -6.67 9.82 5.87
CA ARG A 128 -5.40 9.23 6.34
C ARG A 128 -4.42 8.99 5.19
N MET A 129 -4.92 8.48 4.07
CA MET A 129 -4.12 8.30 2.87
C MET A 129 -3.64 9.63 2.30
N CYS A 130 -4.52 10.64 2.23
CA CYS A 130 -4.18 11.99 1.79
C CYS A 130 -3.10 12.62 2.69
N GLU A 131 -3.22 12.48 4.01
CA GLU A 131 -2.22 12.93 4.98
C GLU A 131 -0.84 12.30 4.71
N THR A 132 -0.80 11.00 4.45
CA THR A 132 0.44 10.29 4.09
C THR A 132 1.10 10.91 2.85
N LEU A 133 0.33 11.13 1.78
CA LEU A 133 0.84 11.74 0.56
C LEU A 133 1.32 13.18 0.77
N TYR A 134 0.54 13.94 1.53
CA TYR A 134 0.89 15.31 1.87
C TYR A 134 2.22 15.37 2.64
N LEU A 135 2.40 14.53 3.65
CA LEU A 135 3.65 14.42 4.39
C LEU A 135 4.82 14.02 3.48
N LEU A 136 4.63 13.01 2.62
CA LEU A 136 5.66 12.60 1.66
C LEU A 136 6.11 13.76 0.77
N ARG A 137 5.17 14.53 0.21
CA ARG A 137 5.49 15.63 -0.71
C ARG A 137 6.06 16.86 -0.01
N THR A 138 5.57 17.21 1.20
CA THR A 138 5.95 18.45 1.89
C THR A 138 7.07 18.24 2.90
N LYS A 139 6.86 17.40 3.92
CA LYS A 139 7.83 17.17 5.01
C LYS A 139 9.06 16.41 4.52
N TYR A 140 8.86 15.31 3.80
CA TYR A 140 9.93 14.45 3.34
C TYR A 140 10.50 14.86 1.96
N ARG A 141 9.84 15.77 1.25
CA ARG A 141 10.21 16.23 -0.10
C ARG A 141 10.43 15.06 -1.07
N PHE A 142 9.64 14.01 -0.92
CA PHE A 142 9.71 12.83 -1.75
C PHE A 142 9.20 13.14 -3.16
N ASN A 143 10.07 13.03 -4.14
CA ASN A 143 9.76 13.28 -5.56
C ASN A 143 9.66 11.96 -6.37
N GLY A 144 9.62 10.81 -5.69
CA GLY A 144 9.39 9.51 -6.34
C GLY A 144 7.96 9.34 -6.81
N TYR A 145 7.73 8.33 -7.62
CA TYR A 145 6.42 8.03 -8.21
C TYR A 145 5.42 7.57 -7.14
N ILE A 146 4.21 8.13 -7.16
CA ILE A 146 3.13 7.75 -6.25
C ILE A 146 1.90 7.34 -7.05
N HIS A 147 1.49 6.09 -6.89
CA HIS A 147 0.21 5.57 -7.36
C HIS A 147 -0.72 5.32 -6.18
N VAL A 148 -1.91 5.88 -6.20
CA VAL A 148 -2.92 5.69 -5.15
C VAL A 148 -4.17 5.07 -5.69
N LYS A 149 -4.71 4.12 -4.95
CA LYS A 149 -6.02 3.56 -5.19
C LYS A 149 -7.05 4.26 -4.30
N THR A 150 -7.89 5.08 -4.90
CA THR A 150 -8.90 5.86 -4.18
C THR A 150 -9.99 4.98 -3.58
N ILE A 151 -10.55 5.42 -2.46
CA ILE A 151 -11.62 4.73 -1.74
C ILE A 151 -12.97 5.23 -2.26
N PRO A 152 -13.81 4.36 -2.84
CA PRO A 152 -15.16 4.73 -3.27
C PRO A 152 -16.01 5.22 -2.10
N GLY A 153 -16.77 6.29 -2.31
CA GLY A 153 -17.60 6.92 -1.29
C GLY A 153 -16.86 7.91 -0.38
N ALA A 154 -15.56 8.16 -0.62
CA ALA A 154 -14.87 9.29 -0.01
C ALA A 154 -15.33 10.62 -0.65
N SER A 155 -15.10 11.74 0.05
CA SER A 155 -15.49 13.05 -0.48
C SER A 155 -14.69 13.44 -1.73
N ASP A 156 -15.34 14.16 -2.65
CA ASP A 156 -14.73 14.59 -3.91
C ASP A 156 -13.52 15.51 -3.67
N GLU A 157 -13.55 16.32 -2.62
CA GLU A 157 -12.44 17.20 -2.23
C GLU A 157 -11.19 16.41 -1.89
N LEU A 158 -11.32 15.31 -1.10
CA LEU A 158 -10.20 14.45 -0.75
C LEU A 158 -9.66 13.69 -1.95
N ILE A 159 -10.52 13.22 -2.83
CA ILE A 159 -10.12 12.56 -4.08
C ILE A 159 -9.35 13.54 -4.96
N SER A 160 -9.82 14.77 -5.08
CA SER A 160 -9.13 15.83 -5.82
C SER A 160 -7.77 16.16 -5.22
N MET A 161 -7.68 16.34 -3.90
CA MET A 161 -6.40 16.59 -3.20
C MET A 161 -5.40 15.47 -3.45
N VAL A 162 -5.83 14.22 -3.36
CA VAL A 162 -4.97 13.06 -3.66
C VAL A 162 -4.53 13.07 -5.11
N GLY A 163 -5.42 13.45 -6.05
CA GLY A 163 -5.09 13.60 -7.46
C GLY A 163 -3.97 14.60 -7.74
N TYR A 164 -3.88 15.68 -6.96
CA TYR A 164 -2.77 16.65 -7.06
C TYR A 164 -1.45 16.15 -6.45
N LEU A 165 -1.52 15.26 -5.46
CA LEU A 165 -0.34 14.75 -4.76
C LEU A 165 0.25 13.50 -5.40
N ALA A 166 -0.58 12.71 -6.11
CA ALA A 166 -0.18 11.46 -6.75
C ALA A 166 0.12 11.66 -8.24
N ASP A 167 1.01 10.84 -8.78
CA ASP A 167 1.28 10.79 -10.22
C ASP A 167 0.22 9.98 -10.97
N ARG A 168 -0.43 9.05 -10.27
CA ARG A 168 -1.52 8.23 -10.79
C ARG A 168 -2.54 7.92 -9.71
N ILE A 169 -3.81 8.02 -10.07
CA ILE A 169 -4.90 7.50 -9.25
C ILE A 169 -5.63 6.40 -10.02
N SER A 170 -6.15 5.42 -9.29
CA SER A 170 -7.07 4.43 -9.80
C SER A 170 -8.23 4.27 -8.83
N ALA A 171 -9.42 4.03 -9.34
CA ALA A 171 -10.57 3.74 -8.51
C ALA A 171 -10.76 2.23 -8.38
N VAL A 172 -11.25 1.79 -7.24
CA VAL A 172 -11.73 0.42 -7.08
C VAL A 172 -13.13 0.36 -7.65
N SER A 173 -13.35 -0.47 -8.66
CA SER A 173 -14.71 -0.79 -9.10
C SER A 173 -15.19 -1.97 -8.26
N TYR A 174 -16.16 -1.73 -7.39
CA TYR A 174 -16.89 -2.80 -6.74
C TYR A 174 -18.02 -3.23 -7.66
N THR A 175 -17.91 -4.40 -8.24
CA THR A 175 -19.07 -5.09 -8.81
C THR A 175 -19.76 -5.80 -7.67
N HIS A 176 -20.95 -5.36 -7.35
CA HIS A 176 -21.85 -6.04 -6.42
C HIS A 176 -22.47 -7.27 -7.06
#